data_e805c52aef450137efdf1ed8819483d0
#
_entry.id   e805c52aef450137efdf1ed8819483d0
#
_cell.length_a   1.000
_cell.length_b   1.000
_cell.length_c   1.000
_cell.angle_alpha   90.00
_cell.angle_beta   90.00
_cell.angle_gamma   90.00
#
_symmetry.space_group_name_H-M   'P 1'
#
loop_
_entity.id
_entity.type
_entity.pdbx_description
1 polymer ?
#
loop_
_entity_poly.entity_id
_entity_poly.type
_entity_poly.pdbx_seq_one_letter_code
_entity_poly.pdbx_strand_id
1 'polypeptide(L)'
;MLDVPGWPGHDAGQHVDVRLTAEDGYTAQRSYSIASADARDRLELTIQKVRGGEVSPYLVEEVEVGDEFELRGPVGGWFRWTEAVKSPVCLIAGGSGIVPLMAMVRARAKSASTASFHLVYSV
;
A
#
# COMPACT_ATOMS: atom_id res chain seq x y z
N MET A 1 10.56 0.32 1.26
CA MET A 1 10.43 -1.09 1.70
C MET A 1 10.53 -1.15 3.21
N LEU A 2 9.58 -1.80 3.85
CA LEU A 2 9.50 -1.96 5.29
C LEU A 2 9.66 -3.41 5.68
N ASP A 3 10.45 -3.69 6.69
CA ASP A 3 10.50 -5.01 7.32
C ASP A 3 9.43 -5.05 8.40
N VAL A 4 8.53 -6.03 8.33
CA VAL A 4 7.39 -6.17 9.25
C VAL A 4 7.34 -7.62 9.74
N PRO A 5 8.15 -7.96 10.75
CA PRO A 5 8.19 -9.32 11.27
C PRO A 5 6.80 -9.80 11.72
N GLY A 6 6.43 -11.01 11.33
CA GLY A 6 5.13 -11.57 11.68
C GLY A 6 3.96 -11.02 10.87
N TRP A 7 4.22 -10.37 9.75
CA TRP A 7 3.16 -9.87 8.88
C TRP A 7 2.22 -11.00 8.45
N PRO A 8 0.89 -10.86 8.65
CA PRO A 8 -0.06 -11.95 8.37
C PRO A 8 -0.35 -12.17 6.88
N GLY A 9 0.22 -11.34 6.01
CA GLY A 9 -0.13 -11.30 4.60
C GLY A 9 -1.23 -10.29 4.32
N HIS A 10 -1.45 -9.99 3.04
CA HIS A 10 -2.48 -9.06 2.61
C HIS A 10 -2.94 -9.39 1.19
N ASP A 11 -4.11 -8.87 0.83
CA ASP A 11 -4.60 -8.92 -0.54
C ASP A 11 -4.29 -7.60 -1.26
N ALA A 12 -4.02 -7.68 -2.55
CA ALA A 12 -3.78 -6.48 -3.37
C ALA A 12 -5.01 -5.55 -3.32
N GLY A 13 -4.76 -4.28 -3.06
CA GLY A 13 -5.79 -3.26 -2.86
C GLY A 13 -5.98 -2.86 -1.40
N GLN A 14 -5.48 -3.63 -0.45
CA GLN A 14 -5.52 -3.28 0.96
C GLN A 14 -4.49 -2.20 1.31
N HIS A 15 -4.66 -1.59 2.48
CA HIS A 15 -3.79 -0.52 2.97
C HIS A 15 -3.33 -0.78 4.40
N VAL A 16 -2.39 0.03 4.86
CA VAL A 16 -1.97 0.11 6.26
C VAL A 16 -2.13 1.53 6.76
N ASP A 17 -2.33 1.66 8.06
CA ASP A 17 -2.24 2.93 8.74
C ASP A 17 -0.84 3.07 9.34
N VAL A 18 -0.15 4.15 9.01
CA VAL A 18 1.15 4.51 9.57
C VAL A 18 0.94 5.54 10.64
N ARG A 19 1.43 5.28 11.84
CA ARG A 19 1.38 6.21 12.97
C ARG A 19 2.79 6.63 13.39
N LEU A 20 2.99 7.93 13.45
CA LEU A 20 4.20 8.55 13.96
C LEU A 20 3.92 9.15 15.33
N THR A 21 4.87 9.03 16.24
CA THR A 21 4.79 9.59 17.59
C THR A 21 5.94 10.54 17.80
N ALA A 22 5.63 11.79 18.12
CA ALA A 22 6.63 12.80 18.48
C ALA A 22 7.15 12.59 19.89
N GLU A 23 8.27 13.24 20.22
CA GLU A 23 8.88 13.14 21.55
C GLU A 23 7.96 13.56 22.69
N ASP A 24 7.07 14.53 22.45
CA ASP A 24 6.09 15.00 23.42
C ASP A 24 4.84 14.10 23.55
N GLY A 25 4.80 13.00 22.79
CA GLY A 25 3.67 12.06 22.78
C GLY A 25 2.60 12.37 21.75
N TYR A 26 2.71 13.48 20.99
CA TYR A 26 1.78 13.79 19.92
C TYR A 26 1.85 12.73 18.82
N THR A 27 0.70 12.26 18.36
CA THR A 27 0.63 11.25 17.30
C THR A 27 -0.09 11.79 16.08
N ALA A 28 0.37 11.35 14.91
CA ALA A 28 -0.29 11.58 13.63
C ALA A 28 -0.36 10.28 12.84
N GLN A 29 -1.47 10.03 12.19
CA GLN A 29 -1.74 8.77 11.48
C GLN A 29 -2.27 9.05 10.09
N ARG A 30 -1.79 8.27 9.10
CA ARG A 30 -2.28 8.33 7.72
C ARG A 30 -2.32 6.93 7.12
N SER A 31 -3.25 6.74 6.20
CA SER A 31 -3.42 5.48 5.47
C SER A 31 -2.62 5.49 4.17
N TYR A 32 -1.93 4.39 3.92
CA TYR A 32 -1.20 4.20 2.67
C TYR A 32 -1.54 2.84 2.08
N SER A 33 -1.85 2.84 0.78
CA SER A 33 -2.06 1.59 0.04
C SER A 33 -0.78 0.79 -0.02
N ILE A 34 -0.90 -0.53 0.11
CA ILE A 34 0.24 -1.43 -0.01
C ILE A 34 0.58 -1.58 -1.48
N ALA A 35 1.81 -1.25 -1.86
CA ALA A 35 2.28 -1.31 -3.24
C ALA A 35 2.70 -2.73 -3.66
N SER A 36 3.23 -3.52 -2.73
CA SER A 36 3.62 -4.90 -2.99
C SER A 36 2.40 -5.82 -3.07
N ALA A 37 2.46 -6.78 -3.98
CA ALA A 37 1.38 -7.76 -4.14
C ALA A 37 1.48 -8.88 -3.11
N ASP A 38 2.68 -9.31 -2.83
CA ASP A 38 2.96 -10.40 -1.90
C ASP A 38 4.40 -10.25 -1.43
N ALA A 39 4.57 -10.08 -0.13
CA ALA A 39 5.87 -10.08 0.48
C ALA A 39 5.73 -10.60 1.91
N ARG A 40 6.42 -11.67 2.23
CA ARG A 40 6.46 -12.18 3.59
C ARG A 40 7.38 -11.28 4.42
N ASP A 41 6.87 -10.81 5.55
CA ASP A 41 7.60 -9.98 6.50
C ASP A 41 8.14 -8.67 5.92
N ARG A 42 7.73 -8.31 4.71
CA ARG A 42 8.15 -7.07 4.06
C ARG A 42 6.98 -6.42 3.32
N LEU A 43 6.89 -5.10 3.41
CA LEU A 43 5.90 -4.31 2.69
C LEU A 43 6.58 -3.22 1.88
N GLU A 44 6.01 -2.93 0.73
CA GLU A 44 6.37 -1.78 -0.06
C GLU A 44 5.23 -0.77 -0.02
N LEU A 45 5.53 0.45 0.40
CA LEU A 45 4.62 1.59 0.34
C LEU A 45 5.20 2.61 -0.64
N THR A 46 4.33 3.23 -1.39
CA THR A 46 4.68 4.39 -2.23
C THR A 46 4.05 5.61 -1.61
N ILE A 47 4.87 6.56 -1.20
CA ILE A 47 4.43 7.72 -0.45
C ILE A 47 4.64 8.97 -1.27
N GLN A 48 3.54 9.67 -1.55
CA GLN A 48 3.57 10.97 -2.18
C GLN A 48 3.56 12.05 -1.09
N LYS A 49 4.55 12.93 -1.13
CA LYS A 49 4.64 14.05 -0.20
C LYS A 49 3.49 15.02 -0.40
N VAL A 50 2.73 15.25 0.67
CA VAL A 50 1.70 16.28 0.71
C VAL A 50 2.26 17.51 1.39
N ARG A 51 2.33 18.63 0.68
CA ARG A 51 2.85 19.90 1.22
C ARG A 51 2.04 20.32 2.45
N GLY A 52 2.75 20.62 3.55
CA GLY A 52 2.10 20.99 4.81
C GLY A 52 1.53 19.83 5.61
N GLY A 53 1.68 18.59 5.14
CA GLY A 53 1.27 17.40 5.87
C GLY A 53 2.20 17.09 7.04
N GLU A 54 1.73 16.29 7.98
CA GLU A 54 2.50 15.92 9.17
C GLU A 54 3.25 14.59 9.00
N VAL A 55 2.72 13.68 8.22
CA VAL A 55 3.26 12.32 8.09
C VAL A 55 4.06 12.14 6.82
N SER A 56 3.48 12.45 5.66
CA SER A 56 4.17 12.20 4.38
C SER A 56 5.47 12.97 4.21
N PRO A 57 5.62 14.25 4.62
CA PRO A 57 6.91 14.92 4.55
C PRO A 57 7.98 14.24 5.41
N TYR A 58 7.62 13.79 6.61
CA TYR A 58 8.56 13.09 7.48
C TYR A 58 9.03 11.78 6.85
N LEU A 59 8.09 10.98 6.31
CA LEU A 59 8.42 9.69 5.70
C LEU A 59 9.26 9.83 4.43
N VAL A 60 9.08 10.92 3.67
CA VAL A 60 9.82 11.15 2.43
C VAL A 60 11.20 11.75 2.69
N GLU A 61 11.32 12.66 3.66
CA GLU A 61 12.51 13.50 3.83
C GLU A 61 13.38 13.13 5.03
N GLU A 62 12.81 12.53 6.08
CA GLU A 62 13.52 12.39 7.36
C GLU A 62 13.73 10.95 7.81
N VAL A 63 12.94 9.99 7.32
CA VAL A 63 13.10 8.58 7.70
C VAL A 63 14.39 8.02 7.12
N GLU A 64 15.16 7.37 7.99
CA GLU A 64 16.39 6.70 7.63
C GLU A 64 16.27 5.19 7.83
N VAL A 65 17.14 4.42 7.20
CA VAL A 65 17.20 2.97 7.40
C VAL A 65 17.50 2.67 8.86
N GLY A 66 16.69 1.82 9.47
CA GLY A 66 16.78 1.49 10.89
C GLY A 66 15.76 2.20 11.76
N ASP A 67 15.10 3.24 11.25
CA ASP A 67 14.01 3.90 11.97
C ASP A 67 12.80 2.97 12.09
N GLU A 68 12.10 3.08 13.20
CA GLU A 68 10.91 2.30 13.49
C GLU A 68 9.69 3.19 13.66
N PHE A 69 8.54 2.72 13.20
CA PHE A 69 7.25 3.36 13.43
C PHE A 69 6.14 2.32 13.45
N GLU A 70 4.96 2.73 13.88
CA GLU A 70 3.84 1.80 14.05
C GLU A 70 3.04 1.65 12.78
N LEU A 71 2.68 0.40 12.49
CA LEU A 71 1.76 0.04 11.42
C LEU A 71 0.57 -0.69 12.00
N ARG A 72 -0.62 -0.41 11.45
CA ARG A 72 -1.82 -1.18 11.69
C ARG A 72 -2.36 -1.68 10.35
N GLY A 73 -2.62 -2.97 10.27
CA GLY A 73 -3.22 -3.56 9.08
C GLY A 73 -2.91 -5.04 8.96
N PRO A 74 -3.25 -5.65 7.83
CA PRO A 74 -3.86 -5.02 6.66
C PRO A 74 -5.29 -4.55 6.93
N VAL A 75 -5.68 -3.46 6.28
CA VAL A 75 -7.02 -2.87 6.39
C VAL A 75 -7.64 -2.82 4.99
N GLY A 76 -8.95 -3.05 4.92
CA GLY A 76 -9.71 -2.98 3.68
C GLY A 76 -10.54 -4.23 3.50
N GLY A 77 -11.86 -4.04 3.27
CA GLY A 77 -12.82 -5.13 3.18
C GLY A 77 -12.96 -5.68 1.78
N TRP A 78 -13.37 -4.88 0.83
CA TRP A 78 -13.80 -5.32 -0.50
C TRP A 78 -13.07 -4.66 -1.68
N PHE A 79 -12.33 -3.60 -1.46
CA PHE A 79 -11.44 -3.06 -2.48
C PHE A 79 -10.14 -3.88 -2.51
N ARG A 80 -10.25 -5.11 -3.04
CA ARG A 80 -9.11 -6.02 -3.14
C ARG A 80 -9.33 -7.01 -4.27
N TRP A 81 -8.23 -7.51 -4.82
CA TRP A 81 -8.25 -8.52 -5.86
C TRP A 81 -7.48 -9.75 -5.41
N THR A 82 -8.07 -10.93 -5.66
CA THR A 82 -7.42 -12.23 -5.50
C THR A 82 -7.66 -13.06 -6.76
N GLU A 83 -6.90 -14.14 -6.92
CA GLU A 83 -7.10 -15.02 -8.08
C GLU A 83 -8.43 -15.77 -8.08
N ALA A 84 -9.17 -15.71 -6.98
CA ALA A 84 -10.54 -16.22 -6.92
C ALA A 84 -11.52 -15.37 -7.76
N VAL A 85 -11.17 -14.12 -8.06
CA VAL A 85 -11.95 -13.25 -8.94
C VAL A 85 -11.72 -13.68 -10.40
N LYS A 86 -12.76 -14.19 -11.03
CA LYS A 86 -12.68 -14.74 -12.40
C LYS A 86 -13.20 -13.79 -13.47
N SER A 87 -13.98 -12.78 -13.09
CA SER A 87 -14.53 -11.80 -14.02
C SER A 87 -13.46 -10.83 -14.53
N PRO A 88 -13.66 -10.24 -15.73
CA PRO A 88 -12.77 -9.19 -16.21
C PRO A 88 -12.73 -8.00 -15.25
N VAL A 89 -11.55 -7.37 -15.15
CA VAL A 89 -11.30 -6.25 -14.25
C VAL A 89 -10.90 -5.02 -15.06
N CYS A 90 -11.56 -3.91 -14.79
CA CYS A 90 -11.19 -2.61 -15.34
C CYS A 90 -10.68 -1.74 -14.21
N LEU A 91 -9.43 -1.30 -14.31
CA LEU A 91 -8.75 -0.48 -13.33
C LEU A 91 -8.64 0.94 -13.85
N ILE A 92 -9.16 1.90 -13.11
CA ILE A 92 -9.13 3.31 -13.50
C ILE A 92 -8.44 4.09 -12.39
N ALA A 93 -7.34 4.75 -12.72
CA ALA A 93 -6.52 5.46 -11.76
C ALA A 93 -6.19 6.88 -12.20
N GLY A 94 -6.03 7.76 -11.21
CA GLY A 94 -5.46 9.09 -11.37
C GLY A 94 -4.48 9.36 -10.24
N GLY A 95 -3.34 9.99 -10.56
CA GLY A 95 -2.34 10.34 -9.56
C GLY A 95 -1.85 9.14 -8.73
N SER A 96 -1.75 9.31 -7.42
CA SER A 96 -1.30 8.27 -6.49
C SER A 96 -2.28 7.10 -6.33
N GLY A 97 -3.52 7.24 -6.80
CA GLY A 97 -4.49 6.15 -6.80
C GLY A 97 -4.07 4.93 -7.62
N ILE A 98 -3.03 5.06 -8.45
CA ILE A 98 -2.44 3.95 -9.19
C ILE A 98 -1.80 2.90 -8.28
N VAL A 99 -1.36 3.26 -7.07
CA VAL A 99 -0.58 2.36 -6.21
C VAL A 99 -1.31 1.06 -5.87
N PRO A 100 -2.54 1.07 -5.34
CA PRO A 100 -3.25 -0.18 -5.04
C PRO A 100 -3.61 -0.95 -6.31
N LEU A 101 -3.84 -0.26 -7.43
CA LEU A 101 -4.17 -0.90 -8.68
C LEU A 101 -2.96 -1.62 -9.28
N MET A 102 -1.77 -1.05 -9.16
CA MET A 102 -0.54 -1.73 -9.57
C MET A 102 -0.23 -2.93 -8.69
N ALA A 103 -0.60 -2.90 -7.42
CA ALA A 103 -0.51 -4.07 -6.57
C ALA A 103 -1.41 -5.20 -7.10
N MET A 104 -2.60 -4.87 -7.57
CA MET A 104 -3.50 -5.85 -8.21
C MET A 104 -2.92 -6.43 -9.50
N VAL A 105 -2.31 -5.59 -10.33
CA VAL A 105 -1.63 -6.03 -11.56
C VAL A 105 -0.48 -6.99 -11.24
N ARG A 106 0.32 -6.66 -10.23
CA ARG A 106 1.43 -7.50 -9.78
C ARG A 106 0.94 -8.82 -9.21
N ALA A 107 -0.15 -8.80 -8.43
CA ALA A 107 -0.76 -10.00 -7.88
C ALA A 107 -1.26 -10.92 -8.99
N ARG A 108 -1.93 -10.36 -10.00
CA ARG A 108 -2.37 -11.13 -11.15
C ARG A 108 -1.20 -11.77 -11.89
N ALA A 109 -0.12 -11.02 -12.11
CA ALA A 109 1.06 -11.54 -12.81
C ALA A 109 1.74 -12.70 -12.08
N LYS A 110 1.65 -12.74 -10.76
CA LYS A 110 2.19 -13.82 -9.92
C LYS A 110 1.23 -14.99 -9.73
N SER A 111 -0.03 -14.83 -10.10
CA SER A 111 -1.07 -15.84 -9.94
C SER A 111 -1.20 -16.72 -11.18
N ALA A 112 -2.03 -17.74 -11.08
CA ALA A 112 -2.43 -18.57 -12.21
C ALA A 112 -3.67 -18.01 -12.93
N SER A 113 -4.16 -16.83 -12.55
CA SER A 113 -5.36 -16.23 -13.10
C SER A 113 -5.19 -15.88 -14.58
N THR A 114 -6.22 -16.17 -15.38
CA THR A 114 -6.35 -15.74 -16.77
C THR A 114 -7.35 -14.59 -16.92
N ALA A 115 -7.82 -14.01 -15.82
CA ALA A 115 -8.76 -12.88 -15.86
C ALA A 115 -8.18 -11.72 -16.67
N SER A 116 -9.02 -11.12 -17.49
CA SER A 116 -8.65 -9.98 -18.33
C SER A 116 -8.56 -8.72 -17.47
N PHE A 117 -7.44 -7.98 -17.58
CA PHE A 117 -7.23 -6.71 -16.91
C PHE A 117 -7.09 -5.60 -17.94
N HIS A 118 -7.82 -4.50 -17.72
CA HIS A 118 -7.63 -3.25 -18.44
C HIS A 118 -7.31 -2.14 -17.46
N LEU A 119 -6.21 -1.42 -17.72
CA LEU A 119 -5.81 -0.29 -16.90
C LEU A 119 -5.93 1.00 -17.70
N VAL A 120 -6.67 1.96 -17.16
CA VAL A 120 -6.75 3.34 -17.65
C VAL A 120 -6.09 4.23 -16.60
N TYR A 121 -5.04 4.94 -17.01
CA TYR A 121 -4.28 5.77 -16.08
C TYR A 121 -4.16 7.19 -16.60
N SER A 122 -4.59 8.15 -15.79
CA SER A 122 -4.45 9.58 -16.06
C SER A 122 -3.42 10.20 -15.13
N VAL A 123 -2.44 10.84 -15.71
CA VAL A 123 -1.40 11.55 -14.95
C VAL A 123 -1.80 12.99 -14.64
#